data_0be9802bbd20d3936efda7a664c39e30
#
_entry.id   0be9802bbd20d3936efda7a664c39e30
#
_cell.length_a   1.000
_cell.length_b   1.000
_cell.length_c   1.000
_cell.angle_alpha   90.00
_cell.angle_beta   90.00
_cell.angle_gamma   90.00
#
_symmetry.space_group_name_H-M   'P 1'
#
loop_
_entity.id
_entity.type
_entity.pdbx_description
1 polymer ?
#
loop_
_entity_poly.entity_id
_entity_poly.type
_entity_poly.pdbx_seq_one_letter_code
_entity_poly.pdbx_strand_id
1 'polypeptide(L)'
;MPAHFLGTPATAPGPLGPDMLQSFNLIRCDPLEFLFANWRKYGDVVQFPLPRPPTYLVNSPTGVRQVLVGNAKNYSKATIQYRALSLVTGSGLLTANTDLWRERRPIIQPAFHQEAMDNLIPVSQQAADRMAAELDSNGAGVVTDVDQFMLSAALEVVGEFLFGSDLSADAQLITEATLQALEVVIKRARVPLSPPRKIPTPGNRVLKRSLDTLDSAVASIVESRTGAQSLGVTASGVNLVDLLLAASANEQIDLEGIRDEVVTFITFAESGW
;
A
#
# COMPACT_ATOMS: atom_id res chain seq x y z
N MET A 1 -38.44 -17.18 3.49
CA MET A 1 -37.10 -16.68 3.74
C MET A 1 -36.14 -17.50 2.89
N PRO A 2 -35.32 -16.92 2.02
CA PRO A 2 -34.36 -17.71 1.24
C PRO A 2 -33.34 -18.33 2.19
N ALA A 3 -33.22 -19.65 2.09
CA ALA A 3 -32.20 -20.38 2.83
C ALA A 3 -30.81 -19.94 2.36
N HIS A 4 -30.06 -19.26 3.25
CA HIS A 4 -28.70 -18.87 2.94
C HIS A 4 -27.82 -20.09 2.79
N PHE A 5 -27.19 -20.22 1.63
CA PHE A 5 -26.15 -21.20 1.41
C PHE A 5 -25.09 -21.01 2.50
N LEU A 6 -24.94 -22.05 3.37
CA LEU A 6 -23.97 -22.10 4.44
C LEU A 6 -24.35 -21.38 5.78
N GLY A 7 -25.62 -21.10 6.04
CA GLY A 7 -26.10 -20.74 7.39
C GLY A 7 -25.73 -19.35 7.91
N THR A 8 -25.30 -18.42 7.04
CA THR A 8 -25.11 -17.02 7.43
C THR A 8 -26.43 -16.27 7.22
N PRO A 9 -26.99 -15.59 8.26
CA PRO A 9 -28.23 -14.83 8.09
C PRO A 9 -28.03 -13.69 7.10
N ALA A 10 -29.04 -13.43 6.24
CA ALA A 10 -29.07 -12.26 5.37
C ALA A 10 -29.32 -11.02 6.23
N THR A 11 -28.38 -10.11 6.24
CA THR A 11 -28.50 -8.80 6.88
C THR A 11 -28.73 -7.69 5.87
N ALA A 12 -28.46 -7.95 4.58
CA ALA A 12 -28.75 -7.07 3.44
C ALA A 12 -29.12 -7.90 2.20
N PRO A 13 -29.83 -7.32 1.19
CA PRO A 13 -30.10 -7.98 -0.07
C PRO A 13 -28.81 -8.32 -0.82
N GLY A 14 -28.84 -9.36 -1.64
CA GLY A 14 -27.68 -9.75 -2.44
C GLY A 14 -27.88 -11.06 -3.19
N PRO A 15 -26.88 -11.47 -4.01
CA PRO A 15 -26.92 -12.73 -4.74
C PRO A 15 -26.86 -13.93 -3.80
N LEU A 16 -27.43 -15.04 -4.20
CA LEU A 16 -27.29 -16.31 -3.49
C LEU A 16 -25.93 -16.97 -3.82
N GLY A 17 -25.53 -17.98 -3.02
CA GLY A 17 -24.29 -18.72 -3.26
C GLY A 17 -24.19 -19.33 -4.67
N PRO A 18 -25.24 -19.97 -5.23
CA PRO A 18 -25.25 -20.43 -6.61
C PRO A 18 -25.06 -19.34 -7.65
N ASP A 19 -25.67 -18.15 -7.45
CA ASP A 19 -25.51 -16.99 -8.35
C ASP A 19 -24.06 -16.49 -8.38
N MET A 20 -23.37 -16.53 -7.22
CA MET A 20 -21.94 -16.19 -7.13
C MET A 20 -21.08 -17.17 -7.94
N LEU A 21 -21.40 -18.46 -7.92
CA LEU A 21 -20.70 -19.46 -8.71
C LEU A 21 -20.89 -19.25 -10.22
N GLN A 22 -22.12 -18.94 -10.65
CA GLN A 22 -22.42 -18.61 -12.04
C GLN A 22 -21.69 -17.31 -12.47
N SER A 23 -21.56 -16.34 -11.58
CA SER A 23 -20.89 -15.06 -11.84
C SER A 23 -19.38 -15.14 -11.70
N PHE A 24 -18.78 -16.30 -11.38
CA PHE A 24 -17.35 -16.43 -11.09
C PHE A 24 -16.48 -15.91 -12.24
N ASN A 25 -16.86 -16.16 -13.48
CA ASN A 25 -16.12 -15.69 -14.64
C ASN A 25 -16.16 -14.16 -14.76
N LEU A 26 -17.32 -13.54 -14.50
CA LEU A 26 -17.49 -12.10 -14.48
C LEU A 26 -16.67 -11.47 -13.34
N ILE A 27 -16.73 -12.04 -12.13
CA ILE A 27 -15.93 -11.58 -10.98
C ILE A 27 -14.43 -11.58 -11.30
N ARG A 28 -13.97 -12.53 -12.11
CA ARG A 28 -12.55 -12.66 -12.46
C ARG A 28 -12.13 -11.75 -13.60
N CYS A 29 -12.97 -11.61 -14.62
CA CYS A 29 -12.64 -10.91 -15.86
C CYS A 29 -13.06 -9.44 -15.83
N ASP A 30 -14.18 -9.11 -15.19
CA ASP A 30 -14.71 -7.76 -15.05
C ASP A 30 -15.38 -7.57 -13.67
N PRO A 31 -14.57 -7.39 -12.62
CA PRO A 31 -15.09 -7.22 -11.26
C PRO A 31 -15.92 -5.94 -11.09
N LEU A 32 -15.66 -4.89 -11.87
CA LEU A 32 -16.42 -3.64 -11.77
C LEU A 32 -17.82 -3.81 -12.31
N GLU A 33 -18.01 -4.44 -13.46
CA GLU A 33 -19.34 -4.74 -14.00
C GLU A 33 -20.11 -5.66 -13.05
N PHE A 34 -19.45 -6.65 -12.45
CA PHE A 34 -20.08 -7.49 -11.42
C PHE A 34 -20.62 -6.67 -10.24
N LEU A 35 -19.82 -5.76 -9.69
CA LEU A 35 -20.23 -4.91 -8.57
C LEU A 35 -21.36 -3.96 -9.00
N PHE A 36 -21.25 -3.37 -10.17
CA PHE A 36 -22.22 -2.42 -10.72
C PHE A 36 -23.58 -3.06 -11.01
N ALA A 37 -23.60 -4.25 -11.61
CA ALA A 37 -24.81 -5.01 -11.86
C ALA A 37 -25.52 -5.39 -10.55
N ASN A 38 -24.77 -5.79 -9.52
CA ASN A 38 -25.34 -6.11 -8.21
C ASN A 38 -25.86 -4.87 -7.49
N TRP A 39 -25.17 -3.74 -7.54
CA TRP A 39 -25.66 -2.47 -7.02
C TRP A 39 -26.97 -2.06 -7.67
N ARG A 40 -27.06 -2.10 -9.00
CA ARG A 40 -28.32 -1.79 -9.74
C ARG A 40 -29.49 -2.71 -9.35
N LYS A 41 -29.20 -3.99 -9.11
CA LYS A 41 -30.21 -4.99 -8.80
C LYS A 41 -30.68 -4.96 -7.36
N TYR A 42 -29.77 -4.74 -6.40
CA TYR A 42 -30.03 -4.93 -4.96
C TYR A 42 -29.98 -3.63 -4.15
N GLY A 43 -29.51 -2.52 -4.74
CA GLY A 43 -29.43 -1.22 -4.07
C GLY A 43 -28.06 -0.94 -3.43
N ASP A 44 -28.01 0.11 -2.59
CA ASP A 44 -26.77 0.71 -2.09
C ASP A 44 -26.00 -0.16 -1.09
N VAL A 45 -26.64 -1.15 -0.49
CA VAL A 45 -25.95 -2.10 0.41
C VAL A 45 -26.24 -3.51 -0.07
N VAL A 46 -25.20 -4.19 -0.55
CA VAL A 46 -25.31 -5.54 -1.10
C VAL A 46 -24.47 -6.50 -0.28
N GLN A 47 -25.07 -7.60 0.15
CA GLN A 47 -24.35 -8.66 0.86
C GLN A 47 -23.93 -9.77 -0.12
N PHE A 48 -22.63 -10.06 -0.18
CA PHE A 48 -22.09 -11.22 -0.88
C PHE A 48 -21.82 -12.35 0.14
N PRO A 49 -22.42 -13.54 -0.07
CA PRO A 49 -22.28 -14.65 0.88
C PRO A 49 -20.90 -15.31 0.89
N LEU A 50 -20.11 -15.05 -0.14
CA LEU A 50 -18.74 -15.58 -0.31
C LEU A 50 -17.78 -14.42 -0.64
N PRO A 51 -16.51 -14.46 -0.15
CA PRO A 51 -15.95 -15.42 0.81
C PRO A 51 -16.56 -15.27 2.21
N ARG A 52 -16.24 -16.18 3.11
CA ARG A 52 -16.66 -16.10 4.52
C ARG A 52 -15.58 -15.41 5.37
N PRO A 53 -15.95 -14.52 6.29
CA PRO A 53 -17.28 -13.97 6.55
C PRO A 53 -17.85 -13.23 5.33
N PRO A 54 -19.17 -12.96 5.27
CA PRO A 54 -19.79 -12.29 4.13
C PRO A 54 -19.19 -10.90 3.92
N THR A 55 -19.07 -10.52 2.65
CA THR A 55 -18.56 -9.22 2.23
C THR A 55 -19.73 -8.31 1.85
N TYR A 56 -19.59 -7.02 2.10
CA TYR A 56 -20.62 -6.03 1.78
C TYR A 56 -20.07 -4.99 0.81
N LEU A 57 -20.87 -4.70 -0.24
CA LEU A 57 -20.71 -3.48 -1.03
C LEU A 57 -21.56 -2.39 -0.38
N VAL A 58 -20.94 -1.27 -0.04
CA VAL A 58 -21.62 -0.07 0.48
C VAL A 58 -21.38 1.06 -0.50
N ASN A 59 -22.39 1.47 -1.24
CA ASN A 59 -22.30 2.39 -2.37
C ASN A 59 -23.09 3.69 -2.18
N SER A 60 -23.47 4.03 -0.95
CA SER A 60 -24.09 5.32 -0.63
C SER A 60 -23.15 6.21 0.16
N PRO A 61 -23.14 7.54 -0.06
CA PRO A 61 -22.33 8.48 0.72
C PRO A 61 -22.59 8.38 2.23
N THR A 62 -23.85 8.21 2.61
CA THR A 62 -24.26 8.03 4.02
C THR A 62 -23.69 6.75 4.62
N GLY A 63 -23.78 5.63 3.90
CA GLY A 63 -23.21 4.35 4.33
C GLY A 63 -21.70 4.41 4.46
N VAL A 64 -21.00 4.99 3.47
CA VAL A 64 -19.55 5.19 3.50
C VAL A 64 -19.14 6.06 4.68
N ARG A 65 -19.84 7.18 4.90
CA ARG A 65 -19.59 8.04 6.07
C ARG A 65 -19.80 7.32 7.39
N GLN A 66 -20.83 6.47 7.48
CA GLN A 66 -21.09 5.67 8.69
C GLN A 66 -19.94 4.70 8.97
N VAL A 67 -19.42 4.03 7.95
CA VAL A 67 -18.30 3.07 8.10
C VAL A 67 -16.99 3.80 8.43
N LEU A 68 -16.65 4.85 7.68
CA LEU A 68 -15.33 5.48 7.76
C LEU A 68 -15.21 6.52 8.87
N VAL A 69 -16.32 7.12 9.31
CA VAL A 69 -16.32 8.23 10.28
C VAL A 69 -17.19 7.90 11.49
N GLY A 70 -18.51 7.75 11.28
CA GLY A 70 -19.48 7.66 12.37
C GLY A 70 -19.29 6.45 13.27
N ASN A 71 -18.86 5.33 12.74
CA ASN A 71 -18.68 4.07 13.45
C ASN A 71 -17.31 3.43 13.21
N ALA A 72 -16.32 4.19 12.77
CA ALA A 72 -14.99 3.71 12.38
C ALA A 72 -14.34 2.80 13.45
N LYS A 73 -14.55 3.08 14.73
CA LYS A 73 -13.99 2.29 15.85
C LYS A 73 -14.46 0.84 15.90
N ASN A 74 -15.58 0.50 15.25
CA ASN A 74 -16.15 -0.85 15.21
C ASN A 74 -15.69 -1.65 13.98
N TYR A 75 -14.88 -1.04 13.11
CA TYR A 75 -14.29 -1.69 11.94
C TYR A 75 -12.80 -1.87 12.15
N SER A 76 -12.25 -2.96 11.62
CA SER A 76 -10.82 -3.26 11.72
C SER A 76 -10.26 -3.67 10.36
N LYS A 77 -8.93 -3.58 10.23
CA LYS A 77 -8.19 -4.03 9.06
C LYS A 77 -7.93 -5.55 9.05
N ALA A 78 -8.54 -6.33 9.95
CA ALA A 78 -8.34 -7.77 10.08
C ALA A 78 -8.99 -8.57 8.94
N THR A 79 -8.68 -8.23 7.70
CA THR A 79 -9.18 -8.88 6.48
C THR A 79 -8.11 -9.74 5.80
N ILE A 80 -8.53 -10.59 4.86
CA ILE A 80 -7.60 -11.42 4.06
C ILE A 80 -6.66 -10.53 3.24
N GLN A 81 -7.17 -9.42 2.69
CA GLN A 81 -6.41 -8.47 1.88
C GLN A 81 -5.31 -7.80 2.69
N TYR A 82 -5.63 -7.25 3.85
CA TYR A 82 -4.63 -6.63 4.73
C TYR A 82 -3.60 -7.63 5.26
N ARG A 83 -4.03 -8.85 5.58
CA ARG A 83 -3.08 -9.93 5.94
C ARG A 83 -2.17 -10.34 4.79
N ALA A 84 -2.67 -10.30 3.57
CA ALA A 84 -1.82 -10.55 2.40
C ALA A 84 -0.83 -9.40 2.20
N LEU A 85 -1.30 -8.15 2.28
CA LEU A 85 -0.47 -6.96 2.12
C LEU A 85 0.63 -6.86 3.19
N SER A 86 0.33 -7.23 4.44
CA SER A 86 1.33 -7.25 5.51
C SER A 86 2.50 -8.22 5.27
N LEU A 87 2.41 -9.10 4.27
CA LEU A 87 3.57 -9.90 3.84
C LEU A 87 4.67 -9.03 3.23
N VAL A 88 4.34 -7.86 2.72
CA VAL A 88 5.27 -6.88 2.14
C VAL A 88 5.54 -5.74 3.11
N THR A 89 4.49 -5.06 3.57
CA THR A 89 4.58 -3.86 4.41
C THR A 89 4.74 -4.16 5.91
N GLY A 90 4.79 -5.45 6.30
CA GLY A 90 4.83 -5.80 7.71
C GLY A 90 3.64 -5.22 8.48
N SER A 91 3.93 -4.63 9.64
CA SER A 91 2.97 -3.97 10.52
C SER A 91 3.03 -2.43 10.42
N GLY A 92 3.42 -1.88 9.28
CA GLY A 92 3.44 -0.43 9.06
C GLY A 92 2.05 0.19 9.09
N LEU A 93 1.97 1.51 9.06
CA LEU A 93 0.74 2.30 9.31
C LEU A 93 -0.47 1.85 8.49
N LEU A 94 -0.26 1.38 7.26
CA LEU A 94 -1.33 0.85 6.40
C LEU A 94 -1.97 -0.41 6.97
N THR A 95 -1.15 -1.35 7.40
CA THR A 95 -1.55 -2.71 7.80
C THR A 95 -1.66 -2.90 9.31
N ALA A 96 -1.16 -1.94 10.09
CA ALA A 96 -1.22 -1.94 11.54
C ALA A 96 -2.65 -2.15 12.06
N ASN A 97 -2.78 -2.92 13.15
CA ASN A 97 -4.02 -2.99 13.91
C ASN A 97 -4.32 -1.63 14.56
N THR A 98 -5.52 -1.50 15.15
CA THR A 98 -5.99 -0.23 15.69
C THR A 98 -5.08 0.33 16.79
N ASP A 99 -4.52 -0.52 17.65
CA ASP A 99 -3.73 -0.08 18.80
C ASP A 99 -2.34 0.37 18.33
N LEU A 100 -1.66 -0.44 17.54
CA LEU A 100 -0.37 -0.08 16.93
C LEU A 100 -0.48 1.16 16.03
N TRP A 101 -1.60 1.30 15.30
CA TRP A 101 -1.85 2.49 14.48
C TRP A 101 -1.95 3.77 15.32
N ARG A 102 -2.60 3.69 16.51
CA ARG A 102 -2.68 4.82 17.44
C ARG A 102 -1.33 5.22 18.02
N GLU A 103 -0.45 4.27 18.22
CA GLU A 103 0.91 4.50 18.70
C GLU A 103 1.80 5.10 17.61
N ARG A 104 1.73 4.56 16.37
CA ARG A 104 2.59 4.92 15.26
C ARG A 104 2.21 6.23 14.58
N ARG A 105 0.91 6.50 14.39
CA ARG A 105 0.45 7.68 13.68
C ARG A 105 0.98 9.00 14.25
N PRO A 106 0.99 9.25 15.57
CA PRO A 106 1.53 10.49 16.13
C PRO A 106 3.02 10.70 15.86
N ILE A 107 3.81 9.62 15.75
CA ILE A 107 5.23 9.67 15.42
C ILE A 107 5.44 10.14 13.99
N ILE A 108 4.62 9.66 13.07
CA ILE A 108 4.75 9.88 11.62
C ILE A 108 4.11 11.20 11.18
N GLN A 109 3.02 11.61 11.84
CA GLN A 109 2.20 12.75 11.42
C GLN A 109 2.99 14.06 11.25
N PRO A 110 4.01 14.40 12.05
CA PRO A 110 4.79 15.64 11.86
C PRO A 110 5.46 15.76 10.49
N ALA A 111 5.82 14.63 9.83
CA ALA A 111 6.39 14.65 8.48
C ALA A 111 5.40 15.19 7.42
N PHE A 112 4.12 15.33 7.76
CA PHE A 112 3.04 15.79 6.87
C PHE A 112 2.43 17.11 7.35
N HIS A 113 3.06 17.82 8.27
CA HIS A 113 2.62 19.16 8.66
C HIS A 113 2.95 20.17 7.55
N GLN A 114 2.28 21.34 7.58
CA GLN A 114 2.38 22.35 6.53
C GLN A 114 3.82 22.75 6.22
N GLU A 115 4.65 22.95 7.24
CA GLU A 115 6.06 23.33 7.09
C GLU A 115 6.87 22.26 6.32
N ALA A 116 6.61 20.97 6.57
CA ALA A 116 7.23 19.89 5.82
C ALA A 116 6.70 19.83 4.39
N MET A 117 5.38 20.01 4.21
CA MET A 117 4.72 20.00 2.90
C MET A 117 5.17 21.16 1.98
N ASP A 118 5.60 22.28 2.54
CA ASP A 118 6.13 23.41 1.76
C ASP A 118 7.42 23.02 1.00
N ASN A 119 8.18 22.03 1.51
CA ASN A 119 9.35 21.49 0.85
C ASN A 119 9.01 20.52 -0.31
N LEU A 120 7.78 20.04 -0.39
CA LEU A 120 7.35 19.10 -1.44
C LEU A 120 7.34 19.76 -2.82
N ILE A 121 7.00 21.07 -2.89
CA ILE A 121 6.92 21.80 -4.16
C ILE A 121 8.28 21.85 -4.88
N PRO A 122 9.37 22.33 -4.26
CA PRO A 122 10.67 22.37 -4.93
C PRO A 122 11.21 20.97 -5.27
N VAL A 123 10.98 19.97 -4.42
CA VAL A 123 11.38 18.57 -4.69
C VAL A 123 10.63 18.02 -5.90
N SER A 124 9.32 18.24 -5.97
CA SER A 124 8.50 17.77 -7.10
C SER A 124 8.88 18.51 -8.41
N GLN A 125 9.20 19.80 -8.33
CA GLN A 125 9.65 20.57 -9.50
C GLN A 125 10.99 20.06 -10.00
N GLN A 126 11.94 19.76 -9.13
CA GLN A 126 13.24 19.21 -9.48
C GLN A 126 13.12 17.83 -10.14
N ALA A 127 12.26 16.95 -9.62
CA ALA A 127 11.98 15.66 -10.23
C ALA A 127 11.35 15.81 -11.64
N ALA A 128 10.41 16.77 -11.80
CA ALA A 128 9.79 17.05 -13.09
C ALA A 128 10.80 17.60 -14.10
N ASP A 129 11.71 18.49 -13.70
CA ASP A 129 12.75 19.04 -14.55
C ASP A 129 13.73 17.95 -15.00
N ARG A 130 14.12 17.04 -14.10
CA ARG A 130 14.96 15.87 -14.45
C ARG A 130 14.26 14.96 -15.45
N MET A 131 12.98 14.65 -15.20
CA MET A 131 12.18 13.83 -16.11
C MET A 131 12.05 14.46 -17.50
N ALA A 132 11.84 15.78 -17.58
CA ALA A 132 11.77 16.51 -18.84
C ALA A 132 13.10 16.47 -19.59
N ALA A 133 14.22 16.69 -18.89
CA ALA A 133 15.55 16.62 -19.48
C ALA A 133 15.88 15.22 -20.02
N GLU A 134 15.48 14.16 -19.33
CA GLU A 134 15.65 12.79 -19.77
C GLU A 134 14.82 12.48 -21.03
N LEU A 135 13.56 12.94 -21.07
CA LEU A 135 12.70 12.80 -22.25
C LEU A 135 13.27 13.53 -23.45
N ASP A 136 13.80 14.75 -23.26
CA ASP A 136 14.47 15.52 -24.32
C ASP A 136 15.73 14.81 -24.83
N SER A 137 16.49 14.18 -23.96
CA SER A 137 17.71 13.43 -24.31
C SER A 137 17.45 12.19 -25.18
N ASN A 138 16.29 11.59 -25.04
CA ASN A 138 15.86 10.42 -25.81
C ASN A 138 15.59 10.75 -27.28
N GLY A 139 15.40 12.03 -27.62
CA GLY A 139 15.18 12.51 -28.96
C GLY A 139 13.74 12.37 -29.48
N ALA A 140 13.44 13.11 -30.56
CA ALA A 140 12.10 13.12 -31.12
C ALA A 140 11.76 11.78 -31.80
N GLY A 141 10.55 11.28 -31.52
CA GLY A 141 10.00 10.06 -32.12
C GLY A 141 10.33 8.76 -31.38
N VAL A 142 11.03 8.81 -30.27
CA VAL A 142 11.22 7.64 -29.39
C VAL A 142 9.95 7.37 -28.60
N VAL A 143 9.47 6.13 -28.63
CA VAL A 143 8.33 5.69 -27.82
C VAL A 143 8.81 5.47 -26.39
N THR A 144 8.20 6.18 -25.44
CA THR A 144 8.56 6.13 -24.03
C THR A 144 7.42 5.50 -23.23
N ASP A 145 7.77 4.64 -22.28
CA ASP A 145 6.83 4.10 -21.28
C ASP A 145 6.58 5.16 -20.21
N VAL A 146 5.46 5.88 -20.34
CA VAL A 146 5.07 6.97 -19.42
C VAL A 146 4.84 6.46 -18.00
N ASP A 147 4.31 5.24 -17.84
CA ASP A 147 4.04 4.64 -16.53
C ASP A 147 5.34 4.48 -15.73
N GLN A 148 6.36 3.93 -16.38
CA GLN A 148 7.68 3.75 -15.76
C GLN A 148 8.35 5.08 -15.40
N PHE A 149 8.23 6.10 -16.26
CA PHE A 149 8.72 7.44 -15.97
C PHE A 149 8.03 8.08 -14.77
N MET A 150 6.71 8.00 -14.71
CA MET A 150 5.93 8.57 -13.60
C MET A 150 6.20 7.86 -12.29
N LEU A 151 6.36 6.53 -12.30
CA LEU A 151 6.72 5.76 -11.11
C LEU A 151 8.11 6.17 -10.59
N SER A 152 9.09 6.30 -11.47
CA SER A 152 10.44 6.76 -11.10
C SER A 152 10.43 8.16 -10.50
N ALA A 153 9.70 9.10 -11.10
CA ALA A 153 9.56 10.46 -10.57
C ALA A 153 8.84 10.48 -9.22
N ALA A 154 7.80 9.67 -9.05
CA ALA A 154 7.09 9.56 -7.77
C ALA A 154 8.01 9.01 -6.66
N LEU A 155 8.80 7.98 -6.97
CA LEU A 155 9.73 7.39 -6.01
C LEU A 155 10.87 8.37 -5.65
N GLU A 156 11.36 9.14 -6.62
CA GLU A 156 12.32 10.21 -6.38
C GLU A 156 11.76 11.25 -5.41
N VAL A 157 10.55 11.75 -5.67
CA VAL A 157 9.88 12.73 -4.79
C VAL A 157 9.68 12.16 -3.37
N VAL A 158 9.22 10.92 -3.25
CA VAL A 158 9.03 10.27 -1.95
C VAL A 158 10.37 10.02 -1.26
N GLY A 159 11.39 9.59 -1.98
CA GLY A 159 12.74 9.38 -1.47
C GLY A 159 13.33 10.65 -0.87
N GLU A 160 13.34 11.72 -1.63
CA GLU A 160 13.88 13.01 -1.18
C GLU A 160 13.03 13.64 -0.06
N PHE A 161 11.69 13.67 -0.24
CA PHE A 161 10.80 14.33 0.70
C PHE A 161 10.65 13.61 2.03
N LEU A 162 10.37 12.29 2.00
CA LEU A 162 10.10 11.52 3.23
C LEU A 162 11.36 10.93 3.85
N PHE A 163 12.33 10.54 3.03
CA PHE A 163 13.50 9.83 3.54
C PHE A 163 14.77 10.70 3.56
N GLY A 164 14.76 11.85 2.86
CA GLY A 164 15.92 12.70 2.70
C GLY A 164 17.07 11.98 1.99
N SER A 165 16.73 11.09 1.06
CA SER A 165 17.66 10.26 0.30
C SER A 165 17.23 10.21 -1.16
N ASP A 166 18.18 10.42 -2.07
CA ASP A 166 17.96 10.23 -3.49
C ASP A 166 17.90 8.73 -3.79
N LEU A 167 16.72 8.25 -4.16
CA LEU A 167 16.48 6.86 -4.55
C LEU A 167 16.49 6.64 -6.06
N SER A 168 16.81 7.66 -6.86
CA SER A 168 16.75 7.61 -8.32
C SER A 168 17.64 6.52 -8.92
N ALA A 169 18.82 6.27 -8.33
CA ALA A 169 19.74 5.24 -8.79
C ALA A 169 19.19 3.81 -8.63
N ASP A 170 18.39 3.56 -7.60
CA ASP A 170 17.80 2.26 -7.30
C ASP A 170 16.29 2.20 -7.64
N ALA A 171 15.74 3.29 -8.21
CA ALA A 171 14.31 3.44 -8.44
C ALA A 171 13.72 2.26 -9.22
N GLN A 172 14.35 1.87 -10.32
CA GLN A 172 13.87 0.76 -11.14
C GLN A 172 13.86 -0.56 -10.34
N LEU A 173 14.91 -0.83 -9.58
CA LEU A 173 15.03 -2.06 -8.78
C LEU A 173 13.99 -2.13 -7.67
N ILE A 174 13.75 -1.01 -7.00
CA ILE A 174 12.75 -0.87 -5.94
C ILE A 174 11.35 -1.02 -6.52
N THR A 175 11.06 -0.34 -7.64
CA THR A 175 9.78 -0.44 -8.37
C THR A 175 9.50 -1.87 -8.79
N GLU A 176 10.42 -2.54 -9.47
CA GLU A 176 10.25 -3.93 -9.90
C GLU A 176 10.01 -4.86 -8.71
N ALA A 177 10.77 -4.70 -7.63
CA ALA A 177 10.62 -5.50 -6.42
C ALA A 177 9.24 -5.30 -5.77
N THR A 178 8.78 -4.05 -5.67
CA THR A 178 7.47 -3.69 -5.10
C THR A 178 6.34 -4.29 -5.93
N LEU A 179 6.34 -4.07 -7.24
CA LEU A 179 5.30 -4.57 -8.14
C LEU A 179 5.24 -6.10 -8.16
N GLN A 180 6.39 -6.78 -8.20
CA GLN A 180 6.47 -8.25 -8.13
C GLN A 180 5.94 -8.78 -6.78
N ALA A 181 6.29 -8.12 -5.68
CA ALA A 181 5.77 -8.49 -4.36
C ALA A 181 4.25 -8.33 -4.28
N LEU A 182 3.73 -7.19 -4.74
CA LEU A 182 2.29 -6.89 -4.78
C LEU A 182 1.52 -7.88 -5.66
N GLU A 183 2.06 -8.22 -6.84
CA GLU A 183 1.43 -9.22 -7.72
C GLU A 183 1.27 -10.58 -7.03
N VAL A 184 2.32 -11.05 -6.33
CA VAL A 184 2.25 -12.31 -5.57
C VAL A 184 1.24 -12.20 -4.44
N VAL A 185 1.20 -11.08 -3.74
CA VAL A 185 0.27 -10.81 -2.62
C VAL A 185 -1.18 -10.77 -3.12
N ILE A 186 -1.46 -10.08 -4.22
CA ILE A 186 -2.79 -10.02 -4.83
C ILE A 186 -3.25 -11.42 -5.27
N LYS A 187 -2.37 -12.19 -5.92
CA LYS A 187 -2.67 -13.59 -6.29
C LYS A 187 -3.01 -14.43 -5.05
N ARG A 188 -2.25 -14.26 -3.96
CA ARG A 188 -2.52 -14.95 -2.68
C ARG A 188 -3.84 -14.55 -2.04
N ALA A 189 -4.19 -13.27 -2.06
CA ALA A 189 -5.45 -12.77 -1.51
C ALA A 189 -6.69 -13.32 -2.23
N ARG A 190 -6.54 -13.72 -3.50
CA ARG A 190 -7.61 -14.31 -4.33
C ARG A 190 -7.74 -15.83 -4.16
N VAL A 191 -6.74 -16.50 -3.60
CA VAL A 191 -6.71 -17.98 -3.45
C VAL A 191 -6.88 -18.35 -1.98
N PRO A 192 -7.98 -19.02 -1.59
CA PRO A 192 -8.27 -19.35 -0.20
C PRO A 192 -7.21 -20.21 0.49
N LEU A 193 -6.48 -21.03 -0.29
CA LEU A 193 -5.45 -21.96 0.18
C LEU A 193 -4.13 -21.67 -0.52
N SER A 194 -3.47 -20.58 -0.12
CA SER A 194 -2.13 -20.29 -0.62
C SER A 194 -1.07 -21.08 0.13
N PRO A 195 -0.03 -21.62 -0.56
CA PRO A 195 1.05 -22.35 0.07
C PRO A 195 1.75 -21.52 1.16
N PRO A 196 2.11 -22.10 2.32
CA PRO A 196 2.89 -21.43 3.34
C PRO A 196 4.18 -20.83 2.77
N ARG A 197 4.65 -19.70 3.33
CA ARG A 197 5.87 -19.00 2.85
C ARG A 197 7.12 -19.89 2.87
N LYS A 198 7.19 -20.87 3.77
CA LYS A 198 8.32 -21.79 3.91
C LYS A 198 8.46 -22.76 2.73
N ILE A 199 7.40 -23.00 1.96
CA ILE A 199 7.45 -23.88 0.78
C ILE A 199 8.06 -23.11 -0.39
N PRO A 200 9.13 -23.58 -1.04
CA PRO A 200 9.84 -22.84 -2.10
C PRO A 200 9.11 -22.91 -3.45
N THR A 201 7.87 -22.44 -3.50
CA THR A 201 7.14 -22.27 -4.76
C THR A 201 7.73 -21.12 -5.58
N PRO A 202 7.52 -21.06 -6.91
CA PRO A 202 7.96 -19.94 -7.74
C PRO A 202 7.52 -18.58 -7.17
N GLY A 203 6.25 -18.43 -6.78
CA GLY A 203 5.74 -17.19 -6.18
C GLY A 203 6.39 -16.86 -4.84
N ASN A 204 6.68 -17.85 -3.98
CA ASN A 204 7.36 -17.60 -2.71
C ASN A 204 8.83 -17.20 -2.91
N ARG A 205 9.49 -17.70 -3.97
CA ARG A 205 10.86 -17.30 -4.31
C ARG A 205 10.90 -15.86 -4.83
N VAL A 206 9.93 -15.48 -5.67
CA VAL A 206 9.78 -14.11 -6.15
C VAL A 206 9.56 -13.19 -4.96
N LEU A 207 8.55 -13.47 -4.12
CA LEU A 207 8.26 -12.66 -2.93
C LEU A 207 9.49 -12.51 -2.03
N LYS A 208 10.23 -13.60 -1.78
CA LYS A 208 11.44 -13.52 -0.96
C LYS A 208 12.47 -12.58 -1.55
N ARG A 209 12.80 -12.72 -2.85
CA ARG A 209 13.77 -11.83 -3.53
C ARG A 209 13.34 -10.36 -3.47
N SER A 210 12.07 -10.10 -3.75
CA SER A 210 11.53 -8.74 -3.69
C SER A 210 11.63 -8.16 -2.28
N LEU A 211 11.33 -8.94 -1.23
CA LEU A 211 11.50 -8.50 0.15
C LEU A 211 12.97 -8.25 0.50
N ASP A 212 13.88 -9.15 0.10
CA ASP A 212 15.33 -8.98 0.32
C ASP A 212 15.84 -7.66 -0.35
N THR A 213 15.32 -7.31 -1.54
CA THR A 213 15.63 -6.04 -2.22
C THR A 213 15.10 -4.83 -1.46
N LEU A 214 13.84 -4.86 -1.03
CA LEU A 214 13.24 -3.77 -0.25
C LEU A 214 13.94 -3.59 1.10
N ASP A 215 14.30 -4.67 1.77
CA ASP A 215 15.04 -4.64 3.05
C ASP A 215 16.43 -4.01 2.86
N SER A 216 17.10 -4.31 1.75
CA SER A 216 18.39 -3.68 1.39
C SER A 216 18.24 -2.17 1.13
N ALA A 217 17.19 -1.75 0.43
CA ALA A 217 16.90 -0.33 0.19
C ALA A 217 16.63 0.41 1.51
N VAL A 218 15.84 -0.17 2.40
CA VAL A 218 15.59 0.41 3.73
C VAL A 218 16.87 0.53 4.54
N ALA A 219 17.73 -0.51 4.54
CA ALA A 219 19.00 -0.47 5.24
C ALA A 219 19.89 0.68 4.73
N SER A 220 19.98 0.86 3.42
CA SER A 220 20.74 1.95 2.79
C SER A 220 20.19 3.33 3.19
N ILE A 221 18.86 3.51 3.20
CA ILE A 221 18.21 4.75 3.63
C ILE A 221 18.56 5.07 5.10
N VAL A 222 18.42 4.08 5.99
CA VAL A 222 18.68 4.25 7.43
C VAL A 222 20.14 4.54 7.69
N GLU A 223 21.07 3.82 7.04
CA GLU A 223 22.51 4.03 7.17
C GLU A 223 22.92 5.41 6.68
N SER A 224 22.44 5.84 5.52
CA SER A 224 22.69 7.17 4.97
C SER A 224 22.28 8.27 5.94
N ARG A 225 21.07 8.16 6.53
CA ARG A 225 20.56 9.15 7.48
C ARG A 225 21.32 9.14 8.82
N THR A 226 21.63 7.96 9.35
CA THR A 226 22.42 7.83 10.58
C THR A 226 23.82 8.40 10.40
N GLY A 227 24.45 8.17 9.25
CA GLY A 227 25.73 8.76 8.89
C GLY A 227 25.69 10.28 8.80
N ALA A 228 24.67 10.84 8.13
CA ALA A 228 24.47 12.28 8.00
C ALA A 228 24.26 12.96 9.37
N GLN A 229 23.43 12.38 10.25
CA GLN A 229 23.24 12.87 11.62
C GLN A 229 24.53 12.87 12.43
N SER A 230 25.35 11.84 12.30
CA SER A 230 26.65 11.73 12.99
C SER A 230 27.63 12.83 12.54
N LEU A 231 27.49 13.34 11.32
CA LEU A 231 28.30 14.43 10.76
C LEU A 231 27.70 15.82 11.03
N GLY A 232 26.58 15.91 11.77
CA GLY A 232 25.89 17.15 12.06
C GLY A 232 25.15 17.76 10.87
N VAL A 233 24.96 16.98 9.80
CA VAL A 233 24.16 17.39 8.63
C VAL A 233 22.70 17.21 8.97
N THR A 234 22.03 18.30 9.35
CA THR A 234 20.57 18.34 9.49
C THR A 234 19.95 18.52 8.10
N ALA A 235 18.97 17.66 7.78
CA ALA A 235 18.17 17.86 6.57
C ALA A 235 17.45 19.20 6.64
N SER A 236 17.18 19.77 5.48
CA SER A 236 16.34 20.97 5.32
C SER A 236 14.88 20.60 5.61
N GLY A 237 14.55 20.38 6.89
CA GLY A 237 13.19 20.07 7.33
C GLY A 237 13.07 18.72 8.07
N VAL A 238 11.86 18.48 8.60
CA VAL A 238 11.49 17.24 9.32
C VAL A 238 11.13 16.18 8.28
N ASN A 239 11.92 15.10 8.19
CA ASN A 239 11.60 13.95 7.36
C ASN A 239 11.17 12.74 8.20
N LEU A 240 10.53 11.78 7.54
CA LEU A 240 9.98 10.59 8.18
C LEU A 240 11.04 9.73 8.88
N VAL A 241 12.19 9.52 8.23
CA VAL A 241 13.22 8.61 8.79
C VAL A 241 13.84 9.21 10.05
N ASP A 242 14.06 10.53 10.08
CA ASP A 242 14.58 11.20 11.28
C ASP A 242 13.60 11.10 12.45
N LEU A 243 12.28 11.20 12.20
CA LEU A 243 11.25 10.98 13.22
C LEU A 243 11.25 9.54 13.74
N LEU A 244 11.35 8.57 12.84
CA LEU A 244 11.39 7.15 13.20
C LEU A 244 12.67 6.80 13.99
N LEU A 245 13.82 7.34 13.60
CA LEU A 245 15.08 7.15 14.33
C LEU A 245 15.03 7.79 15.73
N ALA A 246 14.46 9.00 15.85
CA ALA A 246 14.27 9.65 17.14
C ALA A 246 13.29 8.86 18.03
N ALA A 247 12.22 8.33 17.48
CA ALA A 247 11.28 7.46 18.20
C ALA A 247 11.95 6.14 18.64
N SER A 248 12.84 5.58 17.81
CA SER A 248 13.58 4.37 18.16
C SER A 248 14.58 4.61 19.30
N ALA A 249 15.25 5.76 19.32
CA ALA A 249 16.12 6.15 20.43
C ALA A 249 15.34 6.30 21.76
N ASN A 250 14.03 6.55 21.71
CA ASN A 250 13.12 6.62 22.85
C ASN A 250 12.35 5.30 23.10
N GLU A 251 12.76 4.20 22.49
CA GLU A 251 12.13 2.87 22.62
C GLU A 251 10.64 2.80 22.20
N GLN A 252 10.16 3.77 21.41
CA GLN A 252 8.79 3.82 20.92
C GLN A 252 8.57 2.97 19.67
N ILE A 253 9.62 2.66 18.93
CA ILE A 253 9.60 1.84 17.72
C ILE A 253 10.92 1.06 17.62
N ASP A 254 10.86 -0.20 17.21
CA ASP A 254 12.03 -1.02 16.94
C ASP A 254 12.49 -0.91 15.45
N LEU A 255 13.61 -1.51 15.13
CA LEU A 255 14.16 -1.49 13.76
C LEU A 255 13.23 -2.18 12.75
N GLU A 256 12.51 -3.23 13.16
CA GLU A 256 11.50 -3.88 12.32
C GLU A 256 10.36 -2.92 12.02
N GLY A 257 9.93 -2.16 13.02
CA GLY A 257 8.92 -1.13 12.82
C GLY A 257 9.37 0.01 11.90
N ILE A 258 10.61 0.48 11.98
CA ILE A 258 11.16 1.47 11.04
C ILE A 258 11.10 0.91 9.62
N ARG A 259 11.58 -0.31 9.43
CA ARG A 259 11.52 -1.02 8.15
C ARG A 259 10.09 -1.08 7.60
N ASP A 260 9.14 -1.46 8.43
CA ASP A 260 7.75 -1.61 8.04
C ASP A 260 7.11 -0.29 7.60
N GLU A 261 7.43 0.82 8.28
CA GLU A 261 6.96 2.14 7.89
C GLU A 261 7.60 2.60 6.58
N VAL A 262 8.91 2.49 6.42
CA VAL A 262 9.60 2.90 5.18
C VAL A 262 9.07 2.11 3.98
N VAL A 263 8.98 0.78 4.09
CA VAL A 263 8.41 -0.06 3.02
C VAL A 263 6.95 0.29 2.73
N THR A 264 6.18 0.65 3.75
CA THR A 264 4.80 1.09 3.56
C THR A 264 4.73 2.32 2.66
N PHE A 265 5.56 3.34 2.90
CA PHE A 265 5.55 4.56 2.09
C PHE A 265 6.14 4.35 0.69
N ILE A 266 7.16 3.51 0.53
CA ILE A 266 7.65 3.08 -0.80
C ILE A 266 6.52 2.41 -1.58
N THR A 267 5.84 1.44 -0.96
CA THR A 267 4.74 0.71 -1.61
C THR A 267 3.59 1.62 -2.03
N PHE A 268 3.30 2.66 -1.26
CA PHE A 268 2.29 3.67 -1.62
C PHE A 268 2.69 4.51 -2.82
N ALA A 269 3.93 4.96 -2.88
CA ALA A 269 4.44 5.74 -4.01
C ALA A 269 4.30 4.98 -5.33
N GLU A 270 4.55 3.67 -5.29
CA GLU A 270 4.51 2.78 -6.44
C GLU A 270 3.10 2.35 -6.86
N SER A 271 2.16 2.28 -5.92
CA SER A 271 0.82 1.74 -6.19
C SER A 271 -0.13 2.74 -6.85
N GLY A 272 0.23 4.00 -6.99
CA GLY A 272 -0.57 5.04 -7.66
C GLY A 272 -1.90 5.34 -6.96
N TRP A 273 -2.01 5.10 -5.66
CA TRP A 273 -3.21 5.33 -4.85
C TRP A 273 -3.33 6.77 -4.38
#